data_4ac93d6c2743dfad5affa4016bdd5f2b
#
_entry.id   4ac93d6c2743dfad5affa4016bdd5f2b
#
_cell.length_a   1.000
_cell.length_b   1.000
_cell.length_c   1.000
_cell.angle_alpha   90.00
_cell.angle_beta   90.00
_cell.angle_gamma   90.00
#
_symmetry.space_group_name_H-M   'P 1'
#
loop_
_entity.id
_entity.type
_entity.pdbx_description
1 polymer ?
#
loop_
_entity_poly.entity_id
_entity_poly.type
_entity_poly.pdbx_seq_one_letter_code
_entity_poly.pdbx_strand_id
1 'polypeptide(L)' 'MKAYTKIELARAAGVSGETFRRWLRTDKAFLEKHHITAKTKVLPPVVVKYLCDKYAIEVPAP' A
#
# COMPACT_ATOMS: atom_id res chain seq x y z
N MET A 1 -11.94 -6.38 -2.16
CA MET A 1 -11.28 -5.07 -1.94
C MET A 1 -10.80 -4.53 -3.27
N LYS A 2 -10.89 -3.25 -3.50
CA LYS A 2 -10.48 -2.67 -4.77
C LYS A 2 -9.02 -2.23 -4.75
N ALA A 3 -8.49 -1.89 -5.93
CA ALA A 3 -7.14 -1.32 -6.04
C ALA A 3 -7.14 0.13 -5.53
N TYR A 4 -6.02 0.54 -4.96
CA TYR A 4 -5.81 1.90 -4.48
C TYR A 4 -4.44 2.39 -4.91
N THR A 5 -4.30 3.70 -5.05
CA THR A 5 -2.97 4.29 -5.29
C THR A 5 -2.20 4.35 -3.97
N LYS A 6 -0.88 4.50 -4.09
CA LYS A 6 -0.04 4.65 -2.90
C LYS A 6 -0.45 5.89 -2.09
N ILE A 7 -0.81 6.97 -2.78
CA ILE A 7 -1.23 8.21 -2.12
C ILE A 7 -2.53 8.00 -1.34
N GLU A 8 -3.48 7.28 -1.95
CA GLU A 8 -4.75 6.99 -1.28
C GLU A 8 -4.53 6.19 0.00
N LEU A 9 -3.67 5.18 -0.04
CA LEU A 9 -3.38 4.37 1.14
C LEU A 9 -2.64 5.17 2.21
N ALA A 10 -1.71 6.03 1.81
CA ALA A 10 -1.01 6.88 2.76
C ALA A 10 -1.98 7.80 3.49
N ARG A 11 -2.92 8.39 2.76
CA ARG A 11 -3.96 9.24 3.35
C ARG A 11 -4.88 8.46 4.28
N ALA A 12 -5.27 7.27 3.88
CA ALA A 12 -6.12 6.42 4.71
C ALA A 12 -5.41 6.02 6.00
N ALA A 13 -4.10 5.84 5.95
CA ALA A 13 -3.29 5.51 7.11
C ALA A 13 -2.99 6.72 7.99
N GLY A 14 -3.24 7.93 7.48
CA GLY A 14 -2.94 9.15 8.22
C GLY A 14 -1.45 9.47 8.30
N VAL A 15 -0.67 9.01 7.33
CA VAL A 15 0.77 9.24 7.31
C VAL A 15 1.19 9.97 6.04
N SER A 16 2.39 10.56 6.05
CA SER A 16 2.94 11.20 4.87
C SER A 16 3.32 10.15 3.83
N GLY A 17 3.44 10.59 2.57
CA GLY A 17 3.90 9.71 1.50
C GLY A 17 5.28 9.13 1.78
N GLU A 18 6.14 9.92 2.45
CA GLU A 18 7.48 9.48 2.80
C GLU A 18 7.45 8.34 3.83
N THR A 19 6.62 8.47 4.85
CA THR A 19 6.44 7.42 5.85
C THR A 19 5.89 6.15 5.21
N PHE A 20 4.90 6.29 4.34
CA PHE A 20 4.31 5.15 3.64
C PHE A 20 5.35 4.47 2.75
N ARG A 21 6.19 5.25 2.07
CA ARG A 21 7.25 4.72 1.23
C ARG A 21 8.25 3.91 2.06
N ARG A 22 8.54 4.37 3.28
CA ARG A 22 9.42 3.65 4.21
C ARG A 22 8.83 2.31 4.59
N TRP A 23 7.53 2.25 4.83
CA TRP A 23 6.82 0.98 5.09
C TRP A 23 6.97 0.02 3.92
N LEU A 24 6.83 0.54 2.69
CA LEU A 24 6.95 -0.29 1.50
C LEU A 24 8.35 -0.88 1.36
N ARG A 25 9.38 -0.17 1.77
CA ARG A 25 10.75 -0.70 1.75
C ARG A 25 10.89 -1.90 2.67
N THR A 26 10.22 -1.89 3.80
CA THR A 26 10.26 -3.00 4.76
C THR A 26 9.68 -4.27 4.13
N ASP A 27 8.71 -4.11 3.23
CA ASP A 27 8.04 -5.22 2.57
C ASP A 27 8.52 -5.42 1.13
N LYS A 28 9.74 -5.03 0.84
CA LYS A 28 10.26 -5.06 -0.52
C LYS A 28 10.12 -6.43 -1.19
N ALA A 29 10.47 -7.49 -0.48
CA ALA A 29 10.41 -8.84 -1.05
C ALA A 29 8.99 -9.22 -1.45
N PHE A 30 8.02 -8.91 -0.61
CA PHE A 30 6.60 -9.18 -0.92
C PHE A 30 6.15 -8.36 -2.13
N LEU A 31 6.52 -7.09 -2.18
CA LEU A 31 6.14 -6.22 -3.27
C LEU A 31 6.75 -6.66 -4.60
N GLU A 32 8.01 -7.07 -4.59
CA GLU A 32 8.67 -7.58 -5.79
C GLU A 32 8.00 -8.84 -6.31
N LYS A 33 7.54 -9.70 -5.40
CA LYS A 33 6.81 -10.91 -5.77
C LYS A 33 5.53 -10.57 -6.55
N HIS A 34 4.92 -9.44 -6.26
CA HIS A 34 3.72 -8.98 -6.95
C HIS A 34 4.01 -7.93 -8.02
N HIS A 35 5.27 -7.83 -8.44
CA HIS A 35 5.70 -6.90 -9.50
C HIS A 35 5.45 -5.43 -9.16
N ILE A 36 5.50 -5.08 -7.88
CA ILE A 36 5.34 -3.69 -7.44
C ILE A 36 6.72 -3.06 -7.34
N THR A 37 6.90 -1.92 -8.01
CA THR A 37 8.15 -1.17 -7.99
C THR A 37 7.92 0.24 -7.48
N ALA A 38 8.99 1.02 -7.36
CA ALA A 38 8.88 2.42 -6.97
C ALA A 38 8.07 3.24 -7.98
N LYS A 39 8.01 2.77 -9.23
CA LYS A 39 7.27 3.45 -10.28
C LYS A 39 5.79 3.04 -10.35
N THR A 40 5.41 1.97 -9.68
CA THR A 40 4.02 1.52 -9.66
C THR A 40 3.17 2.50 -8.89
N LYS A 41 2.14 3.05 -9.52
CA LYS A 41 1.25 4.01 -8.86
C LYS A 41 0.07 3.33 -8.19
N VAL A 42 -0.52 2.34 -8.84
CA VAL A 42 -1.72 1.66 -8.37
C VAL A 42 -1.35 0.30 -7.81
N LEU A 43 -1.81 0.01 -6.59
CA LEU A 43 -1.55 -1.26 -5.94
C LEU A 43 -2.75 -2.20 -6.16
N PRO A 44 -2.52 -3.45 -6.55
CA PRO A 44 -3.61 -4.39 -6.77
C PRO A 44 -4.30 -4.76 -5.45
N PRO A 45 -5.55 -5.28 -5.50
CA PRO A 45 -6.30 -5.59 -4.30
C PRO A 45 -5.58 -6.51 -3.31
N VAL A 46 -4.83 -7.49 -3.79
CA VAL A 46 -4.10 -8.41 -2.92
C VAL A 46 -3.05 -7.69 -2.09
N VAL A 47 -2.36 -6.73 -2.70
CA VAL A 47 -1.35 -5.93 -2.00
C VAL A 47 -2.02 -4.96 -1.04
N VAL A 48 -3.13 -4.34 -1.46
CA VAL A 48 -3.91 -3.44 -0.61
C VAL A 48 -4.37 -4.16 0.65
N LYS A 49 -4.93 -5.36 0.50
CA LYS A 49 -5.39 -6.14 1.65
C LYS A 49 -4.25 -6.46 2.61
N TYR A 50 -3.11 -6.88 2.07
CA TYR A 50 -1.94 -7.20 2.88
C TYR A 50 -1.50 -5.99 3.71
N LEU A 51 -1.38 -4.83 3.07
CA LEU A 51 -0.95 -3.61 3.74
C LEU A 51 -1.97 -3.13 4.76
N CYS A 52 -3.25 -3.20 4.43
CA CYS A 52 -4.30 -2.81 5.36
C CYS A 52 -4.30 -3.69 6.62
N ASP A 53 -4.12 -5.00 6.44
CA ASP A 53 -4.07 -5.92 7.57
C ASP A 53 -2.82 -5.69 8.43
N LYS A 54 -1.67 -5.50 7.78
CA LYS A 54 -0.40 -5.35 8.49
C LYS A 54 -0.29 -4.04 9.27
N TYR A 55 -0.76 -2.95 8.67
CA TYR A 55 -0.62 -1.62 9.25
C TYR A 55 -1.92 -1.06 9.81
N ALA A 56 -2.95 -1.89 9.91
CA ALA A 56 -4.26 -1.49 10.42
C ALA A 56 -4.82 -0.26 9.69
N ILE A 57 -4.67 -0.24 8.37
CA ILE A 57 -5.18 0.86 7.54
C ILE A 57 -6.66 0.64 7.26
N GLU A 58 -7.48 1.63 7.55
CA GLU A 58 -8.89 1.58 7.22
C GLU A 58 -9.12 2.37 5.93
N VAL A 59 -9.71 1.70 4.94
CA VAL A 59 -10.08 2.34 3.68
C VAL A 59 -11.61 2.32 3.55
N PRO A 60 -12.18 3.26 2.79
CA PRO A 60 -13.63 3.26 2.57
C PRO A 60 -14.07 1.93 1.97
N ALA A 61 -15.26 1.47 2.38
CA ALA A 61 -15.84 0.25 1.84
C ALA A 61 -16.05 0.42 0.33
N PRO A 62 -15.83 -0.62 -0.45
CA PRO A 62 -16.04 -0.55 -1.90
C PRO A 62 -17.49 -0.29 -2.26
#